data_85af8a7f405f2b12cec224b92c9c6c85
#
_entry.id   85af8a7f405f2b12cec224b92c9c6c85
#
_cell.length_a   1.000
_cell.length_b   1.000
_cell.length_c   1.000
_cell.angle_alpha   90.00
_cell.angle_beta   90.00
_cell.angle_gamma   90.00
#
_symmetry.space_group_name_H-M   'P 1'
#
loop_
_entity.id
_entity.type
_entity.pdbx_description
1 polymer ?
#
loop_
_entity_poly.entity_id
_entity_poly.type
_entity_poly.pdbx_seq_one_letter_code
_entity_poly.pdbx_strand_id
1 'polypeptide(L)'
;MNNICLIGNMTRDPETRQAGDKTVCNFTLAVNRPWKTDEVDFIRCQVWGRGADNTAQYCSKGSKVGVTGRLSVRQYEKDGEKKTIAEVVCDRVQFLDSKKKDDYAGMGQEVDDQECPF
;
A
#
# COMPACT_ATOMS: atom_id res chain seq x y z
N MET A 1 15.46 -13.01 8.16
CA MET A 1 15.22 -11.79 7.36
C MET A 1 13.84 -11.86 6.75
N ASN A 2 13.07 -10.83 6.93
CA ASN A 2 11.71 -10.80 6.41
C ASN A 2 11.48 -9.41 5.82
N ASN A 3 11.58 -9.33 4.52
CA ASN A 3 11.57 -8.04 3.86
C ASN A 3 10.88 -8.19 2.51
N ILE A 4 9.97 -7.28 2.21
CA ILE A 4 9.21 -7.35 0.98
C ILE A 4 9.02 -5.95 0.43
N CYS A 5 9.13 -5.83 -0.88
CA CYS A 5 8.92 -4.57 -1.58
C CYS A 5 7.95 -4.81 -2.72
N LEU A 6 6.94 -3.98 -2.80
CA LEU A 6 5.91 -4.15 -3.82
C LEU A 6 5.53 -2.80 -4.41
N ILE A 7 5.20 -2.82 -5.69
CA ILE A 7 4.64 -1.65 -6.36
C ILE A 7 3.35 -2.09 -7.02
N GLY A 8 2.29 -1.37 -6.76
CA GLY A 8 1.00 -1.70 -7.34
C GLY A 8 0.02 -0.57 -7.21
N ASN A 9 -1.20 -0.83 -7.63
CA ASN A 9 -2.26 0.16 -7.56
C ASN A 9 -3.29 -0.26 -6.53
N MET A 10 -3.83 0.71 -5.83
CA MET A 10 -4.86 0.42 -4.84
C MET A 10 -6.15 0.00 -5.53
N THR A 11 -6.75 -1.08 -5.05
CA THR A 11 -7.96 -1.60 -5.66
C THR A 11 -9.19 -0.87 -5.18
N ARG A 12 -9.08 -0.17 -4.05
CA ARG A 12 -10.16 0.64 -3.51
C ARG A 12 -9.55 1.67 -2.58
N ASP A 13 -10.37 2.57 -2.08
CA ASP A 13 -9.89 3.59 -1.16
C ASP A 13 -9.35 2.93 0.09
N PRO A 14 -8.25 3.45 0.64
CA PRO A 14 -7.72 2.90 1.89
C PRO A 14 -8.69 3.15 3.04
N GLU A 15 -8.73 2.21 3.96
CA GLU A 15 -9.61 2.30 5.12
C GLU A 15 -8.78 2.47 6.37
N THR A 16 -9.18 3.42 7.22
CA THR A 16 -8.47 3.65 8.47
C THR A 16 -9.35 3.29 9.65
N ARG A 17 -8.72 2.92 10.72
CA ARG A 17 -9.41 2.73 11.98
C ARG A 17 -8.45 2.98 13.10
N GLN A 18 -9.00 3.19 14.29
CA GLN A 18 -8.19 3.39 15.48
C GLN A 18 -7.92 2.06 16.15
N ALA A 19 -6.68 1.85 16.51
CA ALA A 19 -6.28 0.67 17.26
C ALA A 19 -5.54 1.17 18.48
N GLY A 20 -6.26 1.37 19.58
CA GLY A 20 -5.69 2.00 20.75
C GLY A 20 -5.47 3.47 20.47
N ASP A 21 -4.25 3.91 20.65
CA ASP A 21 -3.91 5.31 20.42
C ASP A 21 -3.25 5.50 19.04
N LYS A 22 -3.29 4.50 18.21
CA LYS A 22 -2.66 4.60 16.89
C LYS A 22 -3.68 4.39 15.79
N THR A 23 -3.41 4.98 14.64
CA THR A 23 -4.22 4.79 13.46
C THR A 23 -3.61 3.66 12.63
N VAL A 24 -4.46 2.81 12.11
CA VAL A 24 -4.02 1.78 11.18
C VAL A 24 -4.79 1.96 9.88
N CYS A 25 -4.08 1.85 8.77
CA CYS A 25 -4.67 1.98 7.45
C CYS A 25 -4.52 0.66 6.71
N ASN A 26 -5.61 0.14 6.20
CA ASN A 26 -5.63 -1.10 5.45
C ASN A 26 -5.95 -0.81 4.00
N PHE A 27 -5.23 -1.44 3.10
CA PHE A 27 -5.50 -1.29 1.69
C PHE A 27 -5.03 -2.55 0.97
N THR A 28 -5.49 -2.70 -0.26
CA THR A 28 -5.12 -3.85 -1.09
C THR A 28 -4.46 -3.34 -2.35
N LEU A 29 -3.33 -3.93 -2.68
CA LEU A 29 -2.61 -3.57 -3.89
C LEU A 29 -2.81 -4.62 -4.96
N ALA A 30 -3.00 -4.16 -6.18
CA ALA A 30 -3.01 -5.02 -7.35
C ALA A 30 -1.62 -4.94 -7.95
N VAL A 31 -0.88 -6.04 -7.86
CA VAL A 31 0.51 -6.10 -8.31
C VAL A 31 0.57 -6.98 -9.54
N ASN A 32 1.06 -6.42 -10.62
CA ASN A 32 1.16 -7.16 -11.88
C ASN A 32 2.30 -8.16 -11.82
N ARG A 33 2.08 -9.29 -12.47
CA ARG A 33 3.15 -10.27 -12.60
C ARG A 33 4.01 -9.89 -13.80
N PRO A 34 5.33 -9.88 -13.64
CA PRO A 34 6.20 -9.41 -14.72
C PRO A 34 6.10 -10.23 -16.01
N TRP A 35 5.81 -11.52 -15.86
CA TRP A 35 5.76 -12.40 -17.03
C TRP A 35 4.35 -12.62 -17.55
N LYS A 36 3.35 -12.14 -16.87
CA LYS A 36 1.96 -12.28 -17.30
C LYS A 36 1.21 -11.03 -16.97
N THR A 37 1.10 -10.15 -17.94
CA THR A 37 0.51 -8.85 -17.69
C THR A 37 -0.99 -8.89 -17.51
N ASP A 38 -1.62 -10.00 -17.90
CA ASP A 38 -3.06 -10.13 -17.73
C ASP A 38 -3.44 -10.74 -16.38
N GLU A 39 -2.46 -11.05 -15.55
CA GLU A 39 -2.71 -11.58 -14.21
C GLU A 39 -2.19 -10.65 -13.16
N VAL A 40 -2.94 -10.53 -12.10
CA VAL A 40 -2.65 -9.60 -11.03
C VAL A 40 -2.76 -10.32 -9.71
N ASP A 41 -1.85 -10.03 -8.81
CA ASP A 41 -1.93 -10.53 -7.44
C ASP A 41 -2.51 -9.45 -6.57
N PHE A 42 -3.50 -9.81 -5.75
CA PHE A 42 -4.12 -8.86 -4.82
C PHE A 42 -3.51 -9.09 -3.45
N ILE A 43 -2.82 -8.11 -2.94
CA ILE A 43 -2.05 -8.26 -1.72
C ILE A 43 -2.55 -7.27 -0.68
N ARG A 44 -2.91 -7.77 0.47
CA ARG A 44 -3.37 -6.94 1.57
C ARG A 44 -2.20 -6.29 2.26
N CYS A 45 -2.32 -5.01 2.51
CA CYS A 45 -1.27 -4.23 3.14
C CYS A 45 -1.84 -3.46 4.33
N GLN A 46 -0.98 -3.20 5.29
CA GLN A 46 -1.37 -2.51 6.51
C GLN A 46 -0.24 -1.59 6.91
N VAL A 47 -0.56 -0.36 7.25
CA VAL A 47 0.44 0.60 7.70
C VAL A 47 -0.10 1.29 8.95
N TRP A 48 0.79 1.56 9.90
CA TRP A 48 0.42 2.08 11.20
C TRP A 48 0.98 3.49 11.43
N GLY A 49 0.31 4.23 12.29
CA GLY A 49 0.80 5.51 12.76
C GLY A 49 0.72 6.60 11.74
N ARG A 50 1.76 7.40 11.66
CA ARG A 50 1.78 8.54 10.75
C ARG A 50 1.68 8.09 9.30
N GLY A 51 2.27 6.95 8.98
CA GLY A 51 2.14 6.41 7.63
C GLY A 51 0.71 6.10 7.27
N ALA A 52 -0.09 5.66 8.25
CA ALA A 52 -1.49 5.40 8.01
C ALA A 52 -2.24 6.68 7.69
N ASP A 53 -1.95 7.74 8.43
CA ASP A 53 -2.61 9.02 8.20
C ASP A 53 -2.27 9.57 6.83
N ASN A 54 -1.00 9.49 6.46
CA ASN A 54 -0.55 10.00 5.16
C ASN A 54 -1.15 9.18 4.02
N THR A 55 -1.20 7.88 4.17
CA THR A 55 -1.76 7.03 3.13
C THR A 55 -3.23 7.33 2.92
N ALA A 56 -3.96 7.49 4.00
CA ALA A 56 -5.39 7.78 3.90
C ALA A 56 -5.62 9.15 3.28
N GLN A 57 -4.75 10.09 3.55
CA GLN A 57 -4.92 11.44 3.07
C GLN A 57 -4.58 11.59 1.60
N TYR A 58 -3.55 10.91 1.13
CA TYR A 58 -3.04 11.14 -0.21
C TYR A 58 -3.37 10.07 -1.22
N CYS A 59 -3.96 8.97 -0.81
CA CYS A 59 -4.24 7.86 -1.71
C CYS A 59 -5.71 7.58 -1.83
N SER A 60 -6.09 7.03 -2.97
CA SER A 60 -7.46 6.62 -3.22
C SER A 60 -7.43 5.45 -4.19
N LYS A 61 -8.60 4.96 -4.53
CA LYS A 61 -8.71 3.86 -5.50
C LYS A 61 -7.94 4.23 -6.76
N GLY A 62 -7.09 3.35 -7.20
CA GLY A 62 -6.30 3.54 -8.39
C GLY A 62 -4.94 4.18 -8.17
N SER A 63 -4.67 4.69 -6.97
CA SER A 63 -3.38 5.30 -6.69
C SER A 63 -2.26 4.28 -6.78
N LYS A 64 -1.15 4.68 -7.36
CA LYS A 64 0.02 3.83 -7.47
C LYS A 64 0.95 4.10 -6.32
N VAL A 65 1.32 3.06 -5.61
CA VAL A 65 2.20 3.20 -4.45
C VAL A 65 3.23 2.09 -4.42
N GLY A 66 4.35 2.38 -3.79
CA GLY A 66 5.36 1.39 -3.49
C GLY A 66 5.39 1.19 -1.99
N VAL A 67 5.45 -0.05 -1.55
CA VAL A 67 5.48 -0.35 -0.13
C VAL A 67 6.70 -1.19 0.18
N THR A 68 7.25 -0.98 1.37
CA THR A 68 8.33 -1.77 1.89
C THR A 68 7.93 -2.20 3.28
N GLY A 69 8.10 -3.47 3.59
CA GLY A 69 7.73 -3.97 4.90
C GLY A 69 8.08 -5.43 5.04
N ARG A 70 7.28 -6.11 5.82
CA ARG A 70 7.50 -7.53 6.08
C ARG A 70 6.22 -8.31 5.85
N LEU A 71 6.39 -9.57 5.53
CA LEU A 71 5.25 -10.46 5.33
C LEU A 71 4.82 -10.99 6.68
N SER A 72 3.55 -10.88 6.96
CA SER A 72 2.96 -11.38 8.19
C SER A 72 1.91 -12.41 7.83
N VAL A 73 2.04 -13.60 8.37
CA VAL A 73 1.10 -14.69 8.10
C VAL A 73 0.48 -15.09 9.42
N ARG A 74 -0.84 -15.10 9.46
CA ARG A 74 -1.53 -15.51 10.66
C ARG A 74 -2.65 -16.47 10.30
N GLN A 75 -3.05 -17.24 11.28
CA GLN A 75 -4.12 -18.20 11.10
C GLN A 75 -5.30 -17.83 11.99
N TYR A 76 -6.48 -18.11 11.50
CA TYR A 76 -7.68 -17.92 12.29
C TYR A 76 -8.66 -19.03 11.99
N GLU A 77 -9.59 -19.23 12.88
CA GLU A 77 -10.62 -20.25 12.72
C GLU A 77 -11.93 -19.60 12.38
N LYS A 78 -12.58 -20.15 11.37
CA LYS A 78 -13.90 -19.70 11.01
C LYS A 78 -14.72 -20.92 10.65
N ASP A 79 -15.85 -21.11 11.34
CA ASP A 79 -16.75 -22.23 11.09
C ASP A 79 -16.05 -23.58 11.19
N GLY A 80 -15.12 -23.69 12.15
CA GLY A 80 -14.41 -24.94 12.37
C GLY A 80 -13.26 -25.18 11.42
N GLU A 81 -13.00 -24.26 10.51
CA GLU A 81 -11.93 -24.41 9.56
C GLU A 81 -10.82 -23.40 9.84
N LYS A 82 -9.60 -23.86 9.69
CA LYS A 82 -8.46 -22.99 9.86
C LYS A 82 -8.15 -22.29 8.55
N LYS A 83 -8.03 -20.98 8.61
CA LYS A 83 -7.72 -20.17 7.44
C LYS A 83 -6.44 -19.41 7.67
N THR A 84 -5.69 -19.23 6.61
CA THR A 84 -4.43 -18.52 6.66
C THR A 84 -4.55 -17.22 5.90
N ILE A 85 -4.10 -16.14 6.51
CA ILE A 85 -4.09 -14.83 5.87
C ILE A 85 -2.66 -14.33 5.82
N ALA A 86 -2.22 -13.93 4.64
CA ALA A 86 -0.93 -13.31 4.46
C ALA A 86 -1.14 -11.81 4.20
N GLU A 87 -0.43 -10.98 4.94
CA GLU A 87 -0.53 -9.54 4.82
C GLU A 87 0.86 -8.94 4.84
N VAL A 88 1.01 -7.76 4.25
CA VAL A 88 2.24 -7.02 4.32
C VAL A 88 2.08 -5.91 5.34
N VAL A 89 2.89 -5.94 6.39
CA VAL A 89 2.92 -4.86 7.37
C VAL A 89 3.97 -3.88 6.88
N CYS A 90 3.52 -2.71 6.45
CA CYS A 90 4.37 -1.77 5.78
C CYS A 90 5.14 -0.91 6.78
N ASP A 91 6.45 -0.79 6.54
CA ASP A 91 7.27 0.17 7.27
C ASP A 91 7.23 1.50 6.56
N ARG A 92 7.00 1.47 5.28
CA ARG A 92 7.10 2.66 4.46
C ARG A 92 6.20 2.54 3.25
N VAL A 93 5.51 3.63 2.94
CA VAL A 93 4.67 3.71 1.75
C VAL A 93 5.14 4.91 0.95
N GLN A 94 5.46 4.67 -0.31
CA GLN A 94 5.87 5.73 -1.21
C GLN A 94 4.77 5.98 -2.22
N PHE A 95 4.42 7.25 -2.39
CA PHE A 95 3.36 7.61 -3.31
C PHE A 95 3.98 7.87 -4.67
N LEU A 96 3.66 7.01 -5.62
CA LEU A 96 4.27 7.06 -6.95
C LEU A 96 3.35 7.63 -8.01
N ASP A 97 2.12 7.90 -7.64
CA ASP A 97 1.12 8.37 -8.59
C ASP A 97 1.17 9.87 -8.69
N SER A 98 1.34 10.38 -9.87
CA SER A 98 1.42 11.81 -10.07
C SER A 98 0.08 12.43 -10.41
N LYS A 99 -1.01 11.69 -10.26
CA LYS A 99 -2.30 12.23 -10.56
C LYS A 99 -2.71 13.35 -9.65
N LYS A 100 -2.07 13.51 -8.56
CA LYS A 100 -2.38 14.58 -7.65
C LYS A 100 -1.60 15.81 -7.97
N LYS A 101 -1.13 15.91 -9.15
CA LYS A 101 -0.31 17.03 -9.51
C LYS A 101 -1.01 18.37 -9.32
N ASP A 102 -2.29 18.37 -9.27
CA ASP A 102 -2.98 19.60 -8.99
C ASP A 102 -2.55 20.18 -7.68
N ASP A 103 -2.31 19.29 -6.72
CA ASP A 103 -1.99 19.72 -5.40
C ASP A 103 -0.60 20.26 -5.29
N TYR A 104 0.24 19.90 -6.21
CA TYR A 104 1.59 20.37 -6.14
C TYR A 104 2.08 20.87 -7.48
N ALA A 105 1.14 21.26 -8.27
CA ALA A 105 1.53 21.79 -9.55
C ALA A 105 2.56 22.86 -9.39
N GLY A 106 2.54 23.53 -8.36
CA GLY A 106 3.55 24.50 -8.15
C GLY A 106 4.80 23.96 -7.56
N MET A 107 4.80 22.79 -7.13
CA MET A 107 5.96 22.27 -6.50
C MET A 107 6.94 21.75 -7.44
N GLY A 108 6.64 21.50 -8.21
CA GLY A 108 7.52 20.99 -8.86
C GLY A 108 8.12 19.91 -9.08
N GLN A 109 7.95 19.92 -8.94
CA GLN A 109 8.38 19.41 -9.26
C GLN A 109 8.84 18.79 -9.55
N GLU A 110 9.08 18.52 -9.46
CA GLU A 110 9.66 18.00 -9.50
C GLU A 110 10.01 17.29 -9.55
N VAL A 111 10.11 17.06 -9.41
CA VAL A 111 10.58 16.54 -9.27
C VAL A 111 10.69 15.89 -9.53
N ASP A 112 10.83 15.70 -9.71
CA ASP A 112 11.10 15.22 -9.80
C ASP A 112 11.28 14.59 -10.20
N ASP A 113 11.31 14.46 -10.47
CA ASP A 113 11.59 14.04 -10.63
C ASP A 113 11.91 13.50 -10.92
N GLN A 114 12.03 13.44 -10.96
CA GLN A 114 12.51 13.17 -10.93
C GLN A 114 12.75 12.58 -10.83
N GLU A 115 12.89 12.48 -10.80
CA GLU A 115 13.11 12.00 -10.41
C GLU A 115 13.08 11.10 -10.24
N CYS A 116 12.98 10.77 -10.22
CA CYS A 116 12.85 9.76 -9.99
C CYS A 116 13.18 8.84 -10.38
N PRO A 117 13.48 8.57 -10.41
CA PRO A 117 13.77 7.47 -11.04
C PRO A 117 13.88 6.31 -10.52
N PHE A 118 13.83 5.71 -10.51
CA PHE A 118 14.01 4.61 -9.99
C PHE A 118 14.12 3.76 -10.67
#